data_485d132cfd2ab2f3b487a6c22467f87d
#
_entry.id   485d132cfd2ab2f3b487a6c22467f87d
#
_cell.length_a   1.000
_cell.length_b   1.000
_cell.length_c   1.000
_cell.angle_alpha   90.00
_cell.angle_beta   90.00
_cell.angle_gamma   90.00
#
_symmetry.space_group_name_H-M   'P 1'
#
loop_
_entity.id
_entity.type
_entity.pdbx_description
1 polymer ?
#
loop_
_entity_poly.entity_id
_entity_poly.type
_entity_poly.pdbx_seq_one_letter_code
_entity_poly.pdbx_strand_id
1 'polypeptide(L)'
;EYVFSAPGKEFMLETDVQRLQQILINLLSNANKFTEQGSITLGIEINEEQDCVYFSVTDTGRGIPENKQKKVFERFEKLDEYVQGTGLGLAICKLTIMMMGGDIWVDGDYKGGARFVVRHPLHLEPLSEE
;
A
#
# COMPACT_ATOMS: atom_id res chain seq x y z
N GLU A 1 9.50 -11.09 10.71
CA GLU A 1 8.37 -11.07 11.65
C GLU A 1 7.24 -10.21 11.08
N TYR A 2 6.03 -10.74 11.12
CA TYR A 2 4.85 -10.01 10.66
C TYR A 2 4.04 -9.54 11.85
N VAL A 3 3.66 -8.26 11.84
CA VAL A 3 2.86 -7.65 12.88
C VAL A 3 1.57 -7.13 12.25
N PHE A 4 0.45 -7.34 12.92
CA PHE A 4 -0.84 -6.91 12.44
C PHE A 4 -1.44 -5.92 13.44
N SER A 5 -1.88 -4.77 12.93
CA SER A 5 -2.54 -3.74 13.74
C SER A 5 -3.85 -3.36 13.07
N ALA A 6 -4.94 -3.47 13.80
CA ALA A 6 -6.27 -3.21 13.27
C ALA A 6 -7.09 -2.40 14.27
N PRO A 7 -8.17 -1.73 13.82
CA PRO A 7 -9.07 -1.03 14.74
C PRO A 7 -9.70 -2.01 15.71
N GLY A 8 -9.97 -1.54 16.93
CA GLY A 8 -10.54 -2.38 17.98
C GLY A 8 -12.03 -2.68 17.84
N LYS A 9 -12.63 -2.29 16.73
CA LYS A 9 -14.04 -2.52 16.43
C LYS A 9 -14.23 -3.04 15.01
N GLU A 10 -15.31 -3.77 14.79
CA GLU A 10 -15.66 -4.21 13.47
C GLU A 10 -16.13 -3.05 12.62
N PHE A 11 -15.85 -3.12 11.33
CA PHE A 11 -16.36 -2.16 10.36
C PHE A 11 -16.64 -2.90 9.06
N MET A 12 -17.52 -2.31 8.25
CA MET A 12 -17.83 -2.86 6.93
C MET A 12 -17.20 -1.98 5.86
N LEU A 13 -16.57 -2.64 4.91
CA LEU A 13 -15.91 -1.96 3.78
C LEU A 13 -16.50 -2.49 2.49
N GLU A 14 -17.10 -1.59 1.70
CA GLU A 14 -17.52 -1.94 0.35
C GLU A 14 -16.31 -1.89 -0.56
N THR A 15 -15.93 -3.04 -1.11
CA THR A 15 -14.74 -3.13 -1.92
C THR A 15 -14.79 -4.32 -2.86
N ASP A 16 -13.96 -4.26 -3.88
CA ASP A 16 -13.61 -5.43 -4.68
C ASP A 16 -12.54 -6.19 -3.90
N VAL A 17 -12.96 -7.25 -3.21
CA VAL A 17 -12.11 -7.99 -2.29
C VAL A 17 -10.87 -8.55 -3.00
N GLN A 18 -11.03 -9.08 -4.21
CA GLN A 18 -9.90 -9.66 -4.93
C GLN A 18 -8.85 -8.62 -5.28
N ARG A 19 -9.29 -7.45 -5.72
CA ARG A 19 -8.36 -6.37 -6.09
C ARG A 19 -7.67 -5.78 -4.87
N LEU A 20 -8.42 -5.58 -3.78
CA LEU A 20 -7.80 -5.09 -2.55
C LEU A 20 -6.80 -6.08 -1.99
N GLN A 21 -7.13 -7.37 -1.98
CA GLN A 21 -6.19 -8.39 -1.55
C GLN A 21 -4.94 -8.40 -2.41
N GLN A 22 -5.07 -8.24 -3.72
CA GLN A 22 -3.93 -8.22 -4.62
C GLN A 22 -3.00 -7.06 -4.33
N ILE A 23 -3.56 -5.88 -4.05
CA ILE A 23 -2.78 -4.71 -3.68
C ILE A 23 -1.99 -4.98 -2.40
N LEU A 24 -2.65 -5.47 -1.36
CA LEU A 24 -2.01 -5.72 -0.08
C LEU A 24 -0.94 -6.82 -0.18
N ILE A 25 -1.22 -7.88 -0.93
CA ILE A 25 -0.25 -8.95 -1.16
C ILE A 25 0.99 -8.41 -1.87
N ASN A 26 0.80 -7.57 -2.88
CA ASN A 26 1.92 -6.98 -3.59
C ASN A 26 2.78 -6.10 -2.67
N LEU A 27 2.15 -5.31 -1.80
CA LEU A 27 2.87 -4.47 -0.86
C LEU A 27 3.62 -5.31 0.19
N LEU A 28 2.98 -6.35 0.71
CA LEU A 28 3.62 -7.24 1.69
C LEU A 28 4.78 -8.02 1.07
N SER A 29 4.59 -8.50 -0.15
CA SER A 29 5.64 -9.21 -0.88
C SER A 29 6.83 -8.29 -1.15
N ASN A 30 6.55 -7.05 -1.54
CA ASN A 30 7.59 -6.05 -1.77
C ASN A 30 8.37 -5.74 -0.49
N ALA A 31 7.65 -5.55 0.63
CA ALA A 31 8.28 -5.32 1.93
C ALA A 31 9.17 -6.50 2.33
N ASN A 32 8.70 -7.71 2.08
CA ASN A 32 9.47 -8.91 2.39
C ASN A 32 10.78 -8.98 1.61
N LYS A 33 10.77 -8.54 0.36
CA LYS A 33 11.98 -8.51 -0.47
C LYS A 33 13.03 -7.52 0.06
N PHE A 34 12.58 -6.42 0.66
CA PHE A 34 13.47 -5.34 1.11
C PHE A 34 13.79 -5.39 2.60
N THR A 35 13.27 -6.37 3.32
CA THR A 35 13.51 -6.51 4.76
C THR A 35 14.13 -7.87 5.03
N GLU A 36 15.45 -7.90 5.16
CA GLU A 36 16.17 -9.17 5.44
C GLU A 36 15.97 -9.59 6.89
N GLN A 37 16.09 -8.65 7.80
CA GLN A 37 15.84 -8.86 9.23
C GLN A 37 15.03 -7.71 9.75
N GLY A 38 14.12 -7.99 10.67
CA GLY A 38 13.25 -6.98 11.25
C GLY A 38 11.80 -7.37 11.17
N SER A 39 10.93 -6.38 11.02
CA SER A 39 9.49 -6.61 11.04
C SER A 39 8.79 -5.90 9.89
N ILE A 40 7.63 -6.45 9.54
CA ILE A 40 6.70 -5.88 8.57
C ILE A 40 5.36 -5.78 9.29
N THR A 41 4.80 -4.57 9.33
CA THR A 41 3.55 -4.30 10.02
C THR A 41 2.47 -3.92 9.01
N LEU A 42 1.34 -4.63 9.04
CA LEU A 42 0.14 -4.25 8.31
C LEU A 42 -0.77 -3.53 9.29
N GLY A 43 -1.04 -2.26 9.01
CA GLY A 43 -1.91 -1.43 9.83
C GLY A 43 -3.19 -1.09 9.10
N ILE A 44 -4.28 -0.97 9.86
CA ILE A 44 -5.59 -0.56 9.33
C ILE A 44 -6.12 0.53 10.25
N GLU A 45 -6.47 1.68 9.66
CA GLU A 45 -7.00 2.81 10.42
C GLU A 45 -8.21 3.39 9.69
N ILE A 46 -9.30 3.55 10.41
CA ILE A 46 -10.53 4.13 9.87
C ILE A 46 -10.56 5.62 10.16
N ASN A 47 -10.85 6.41 9.14
CA ASN A 47 -11.10 7.84 9.30
C ASN A 47 -12.54 8.12 8.88
N GLU A 48 -13.43 8.21 9.88
CA GLU A 48 -14.85 8.41 9.63
C GLU A 48 -15.16 9.79 9.08
N GLU A 49 -14.40 10.81 9.47
CA GLU A 49 -14.60 12.18 8.96
C GLU A 49 -14.33 12.28 7.48
N GLN A 50 -13.33 11.57 6.99
CA GLN A 50 -12.99 11.54 5.57
C GLN A 50 -13.69 10.42 4.82
N ASP A 51 -14.47 9.61 5.52
CA ASP A 51 -15.18 8.46 4.96
C ASP A 51 -14.23 7.51 4.22
N CYS A 52 -13.11 7.23 4.84
CA CYS A 52 -12.10 6.36 4.23
C CYS A 52 -11.40 5.49 5.26
N VAL A 53 -10.68 4.51 4.77
CA VAL A 53 -9.82 3.64 5.56
C VAL A 53 -8.41 3.70 4.99
N TYR A 54 -7.42 3.72 5.87
CA TYR A 54 -6.02 3.69 5.49
C TYR A 54 -5.46 2.31 5.81
N PHE A 55 -4.84 1.70 4.83
CA PHE A 55 -4.03 0.50 5.02
C PHE A 55 -2.58 0.91 4.91
N SER A 56 -1.75 0.44 5.82
CA SER A 56 -0.33 0.74 5.77
C SER A 56 0.49 -0.53 5.84
N VAL A 57 1.53 -0.60 5.03
CA VAL A 57 2.52 -1.67 5.09
C VAL A 57 3.84 -1.01 5.43
N THR A 58 4.31 -1.25 6.64
CA THR A 58 5.50 -0.63 7.20
C THR A 58 6.56 -1.70 7.40
N ASP A 59 7.76 -1.47 6.89
CA ASP A 59 8.89 -2.36 7.13
C ASP A 59 10.01 -1.62 7.85
N THR A 60 10.91 -2.40 8.44
CA THR A 60 12.09 -1.87 9.12
C THR A 60 13.35 -2.10 8.30
N GLY A 61 13.19 -2.22 6.98
CA GLY A 61 14.30 -2.46 6.06
C GLY A 61 15.07 -1.21 5.71
N ARG A 62 15.64 -1.23 4.51
CA ARG A 62 16.54 -0.14 4.07
C ARG A 62 15.84 1.17 3.71
N GLY A 63 14.51 1.14 3.56
CA GLY A 63 13.76 2.32 3.18
C GLY A 63 13.87 2.65 1.69
N ILE A 64 13.24 3.74 1.30
CA ILE A 64 13.22 4.20 -0.09
C ILE A 64 13.81 5.62 -0.13
N PRO A 65 14.85 5.85 -0.94
CA PRO A 65 15.40 7.20 -1.09
C PRO A 65 14.32 8.20 -1.50
N GLU A 66 14.40 9.40 -0.95
CA GLU A 66 13.39 10.43 -1.17
C GLU A 66 13.15 10.70 -2.66
N ASN A 67 14.20 10.73 -3.45
CA ASN A 67 14.09 10.98 -4.89
C ASN A 67 13.43 9.83 -5.67
N LYS A 68 13.22 8.68 -5.03
CA LYS A 68 12.58 7.52 -5.66
C LYS A 68 11.17 7.27 -5.17
N GLN A 69 10.73 7.95 -4.12
CA GLN A 69 9.44 7.64 -3.48
C GLN A 69 8.24 7.82 -4.41
N LYS A 70 8.28 8.78 -5.32
CA LYS A 70 7.22 8.95 -6.31
C LYS A 70 7.41 8.03 -7.51
N LYS A 71 8.65 7.69 -7.82
CA LYS A 71 8.96 6.88 -9.01
C LYS A 71 8.66 5.41 -8.83
N VAL A 72 8.53 4.92 -7.59
CA VAL A 72 8.30 3.49 -7.37
C VAL A 72 7.01 2.98 -7.98
N PHE A 73 6.07 3.88 -8.27
CA PHE A 73 4.81 3.52 -8.91
C PHE A 73 4.83 3.64 -10.43
N GLU A 74 5.96 4.05 -11.00
CA GLU A 74 6.12 4.09 -12.45
C GLU A 74 6.41 2.70 -12.99
N ARG A 75 5.99 2.45 -14.23
CA ARG A 75 6.18 1.15 -14.86
C ARG A 75 7.67 0.88 -15.04
N PHE A 76 8.06 -0.37 -14.74
CA PHE A 76 9.43 -0.88 -14.87
C PHE A 76 10.45 -0.22 -13.95
N GLU A 77 9.99 0.59 -12.98
CA GLU A 77 10.90 1.14 -11.97
C GLU A 77 11.18 0.07 -10.93
N LYS A 78 12.46 -0.16 -10.65
CA LYS A 78 12.91 -1.10 -9.63
C LYS A 78 13.72 -0.35 -8.59
N LEU A 79 13.48 -0.66 -7.32
CA LEU A 79 14.23 -0.08 -6.21
C LEU A 79 15.64 -0.66 -6.13
N ASP A 80 15.81 -1.89 -6.57
CA ASP A 80 17.07 -2.61 -6.54
C ASP A 80 17.14 -3.54 -7.75
N GLU A 81 18.17 -3.40 -8.56
CA GLU A 81 18.36 -4.21 -9.75
C GLU A 81 18.54 -5.69 -9.43
N TYR A 82 19.02 -6.00 -8.22
CA TYR A 82 19.24 -7.38 -7.81
C TYR A 82 17.99 -8.06 -7.27
N VAL A 83 16.93 -7.30 -7.02
CA VAL A 83 15.65 -7.86 -6.58
C VAL A 83 14.86 -8.27 -7.81
N GLN A 84 14.47 -9.55 -7.85
CA GLN A 84 13.70 -10.06 -8.98
C GLN A 84 12.31 -9.45 -9.00
N GLY A 85 11.85 -9.12 -10.20
CA GLY A 85 10.54 -8.57 -10.42
C GLY A 85 10.48 -7.87 -11.76
N THR A 86 9.28 -7.62 -12.23
CA THR A 86 9.06 -6.97 -13.53
C THR A 86 9.06 -5.45 -13.45
N GLY A 87 8.96 -4.89 -12.23
CA GLY A 87 8.78 -3.46 -12.07
C GLY A 87 7.36 -2.99 -12.36
N LEU A 88 6.41 -3.92 -12.45
CA LEU A 88 5.01 -3.60 -12.75
C LEU A 88 4.10 -3.67 -11.53
N GLY A 89 4.49 -4.40 -10.49
CA GLY A 89 3.61 -4.66 -9.34
C GLY A 89 3.07 -3.40 -8.68
N LEU A 90 3.93 -2.45 -8.36
CA LEU A 90 3.51 -1.20 -7.70
C LEU A 90 2.73 -0.29 -8.64
N ALA A 91 3.09 -0.26 -9.93
CA ALA A 91 2.35 0.51 -10.92
C ALA A 91 0.92 -0.02 -11.07
N ILE A 92 0.75 -1.33 -11.07
CA ILE A 92 -0.58 -1.96 -11.14
C ILE A 92 -1.37 -1.64 -9.88
N CYS A 93 -0.74 -1.67 -8.70
CA CYS A 93 -1.40 -1.30 -7.46
C CYS A 93 -1.94 0.13 -7.52
N LYS A 94 -1.14 1.07 -8.02
CA LYS A 94 -1.56 2.46 -8.13
C LYS A 94 -2.76 2.61 -9.06
N LEU A 95 -2.70 2.01 -10.23
CA LEU A 95 -3.82 2.05 -11.18
C LEU A 95 -5.07 1.43 -10.58
N THR A 96 -4.93 0.28 -9.94
CA THR A 96 -6.06 -0.43 -9.38
C THR A 96 -6.74 0.36 -8.28
N ILE A 97 -5.97 0.89 -7.32
CA ILE A 97 -6.56 1.63 -6.21
C ILE A 97 -7.19 2.95 -6.67
N MET A 98 -6.61 3.59 -7.67
CA MET A 98 -7.21 4.80 -8.23
C MET A 98 -8.54 4.52 -8.92
N MET A 99 -8.67 3.38 -9.60
CA MET A 99 -9.94 2.95 -10.17
C MET A 99 -10.99 2.66 -9.11
N MET A 100 -10.56 2.35 -7.90
CA MET A 100 -11.44 2.09 -6.76
C MET A 100 -11.77 3.35 -5.96
N GLY A 101 -11.33 4.52 -6.43
CA GLY A 101 -11.61 5.79 -5.78
C GLY A 101 -10.62 6.17 -4.69
N GLY A 102 -9.52 5.44 -4.56
CA GLY A 102 -8.51 5.70 -3.54
C GLY A 102 -7.19 6.17 -4.12
N ASP A 103 -6.15 6.04 -3.33
CA ASP A 103 -4.80 6.37 -3.75
C ASP A 103 -3.79 5.54 -2.96
N ILE A 104 -2.54 5.58 -3.39
CA ILE A 104 -1.42 4.90 -2.74
C ILE A 104 -0.17 5.79 -2.83
N TRP A 105 0.60 5.83 -1.75
CA TRP A 105 1.83 6.62 -1.74
C TRP A 105 2.82 6.04 -0.72
N VAL A 106 4.04 6.56 -0.77
CA VAL A 106 5.07 6.27 0.23
C VAL A 106 5.06 7.40 1.26
N ASP A 107 5.00 7.05 2.55
CA ASP A 107 5.02 8.03 3.63
C ASP A 107 6.47 8.54 3.81
N GLY A 108 6.72 9.73 3.31
CA GLY A 108 8.05 10.34 3.36
C GLY A 108 8.50 10.76 4.75
N ASP A 109 7.59 10.84 5.71
CA ASP A 109 7.94 11.22 7.09
C ASP A 109 8.42 10.03 7.92
N TYR A 110 8.16 8.81 7.47
CA TYR A 110 8.62 7.62 8.16
C TYR A 110 10.08 7.33 7.76
N LYS A 111 10.97 7.24 8.72
CA LYS A 111 12.41 7.09 8.49
C LYS A 111 13.00 5.75 8.96
N GLY A 112 12.21 4.89 9.58
CA GLY A 112 12.69 3.60 10.11
C GLY A 112 12.74 2.47 9.09
N GLY A 113 12.47 2.74 7.84
CA GLY A 113 12.37 1.79 6.74
C GLY A 113 11.48 2.39 5.69
N ALA A 114 10.56 1.62 5.14
CA ALA A 114 9.57 2.13 4.18
C ALA A 114 8.16 1.92 4.71
N ARG A 115 7.28 2.87 4.42
CA ARG A 115 5.86 2.76 4.73
C ARG A 115 5.06 3.12 3.50
N PHE A 116 4.30 2.15 2.98
CA PHE A 116 3.34 2.37 1.92
C PHE A 116 1.97 2.57 2.54
N VAL A 117 1.24 3.59 2.08
CA VAL A 117 -0.09 3.90 2.58
C VAL A 117 -1.08 3.79 1.43
N VAL A 118 -2.18 3.08 1.67
CA VAL A 118 -3.29 2.95 0.73
C VAL A 118 -4.51 3.59 1.37
N ARG A 119 -5.10 4.56 0.68
CA ARG A 119 -6.37 5.15 1.09
C ARG A 119 -7.49 4.55 0.25
N HIS A 120 -8.50 4.03 0.91
CA HIS A 120 -9.65 3.40 0.26
C HIS A 120 -10.92 4.04 0.82
N PRO A 121 -11.87 4.43 -0.03
CA PRO A 121 -13.14 4.96 0.49
C PRO A 121 -13.88 3.88 1.26
N LEU A 122 -14.60 4.26 2.31
CA LEU A 122 -15.41 3.29 3.07
C LEU A 122 -16.57 2.75 2.22
N HIS A 123 -17.06 3.58 1.31
CA HIS A 123 -18.11 3.19 0.39
C HIS A 123 -17.67 3.47 -1.02
N LEU A 124 -17.76 2.48 -1.88
CA LEU A 124 -17.50 2.68 -3.30
C LEU A 124 -18.63 3.51 -3.89
N GLU A 125 -18.29 4.60 -4.58
CA GLU A 125 -19.28 5.38 -5.29
C GLU A 125 -19.65 4.64 -6.58
N PRO A 126 -20.94 4.62 -6.94
CA PRO A 126 -21.31 4.04 -8.22
C PRO A 126 -20.66 4.82 -9.35
N LEU A 127 -20.24 4.08 -10.38
CA LEU A 127 -19.67 4.72 -11.56
C LEU A 127 -20.74 5.62 -12.18
N SER A 128 -20.37 6.86 -12.47
CA SER A 128 -21.25 7.77 -13.17
C SER A 128 -21.44 7.28 -14.61
N GLU A 129 -22.68 7.20 -15.04
CA GLU A 129 -23.01 6.77 -16.40
C GLU A 129 -23.11 7.95 -17.37
N GLU A 130 -22.66 9.07 -16.98
CA GLU A 130 -22.68 10.25 -17.83
C GLU A 130 -21.66 10.22 -18.95
#